data_e0368549698af4afdc172a8b7038b909
#
_entry.id   e0368549698af4afdc172a8b7038b909
#
_cell.length_a   1.000
_cell.length_b   1.000
_cell.length_c   1.000
_cell.angle_alpha   90.00
_cell.angle_beta   90.00
_cell.angle_gamma   90.00
#
_symmetry.space_group_name_H-M   'P 1'
#
loop_
_entity.id
_entity.type
_entity.pdbx_description
1 polymer ?
#
loop_
_entity_poly.entity_id
_entity_poly.type
_entity_poly.pdbx_seq_one_letter_code
_entity_poly.pdbx_strand_id
1 'polypeptide(L)'
;MNSLIISIDGNIGSGKSTLYNKLQTYYKDRKDICFVPEPVDDWKDIVDKNGTPILTNLYQDTKKYAFRFQMMAYISRLNLLRKAIKQNYKIIITERCVQTDRNVFAKMLYDDGNIEHDEYQIYNKWFYEFLDEINIAGIIYVKANPEICDQRVKIRAREGETIPLEYLQKCHKYHEDWLCNEKKKMVIDANVDIINNMDAERSWIQAIDKWILEDILNEKGTWECSPYCPNGPIWVPEGYILDGLNLVKINKEEDTKYILRFDGACRGNPSDELGLGCILYENGKKIDERSLKINVLSGTNNQAEYLAMLSGLKMCLNNNIKNVLVQGDSELIIKQINGIYKVNNEKLLTYYNIALSLKLQFENITFEHIKRDQNKDADKLANKALDDKEGVEWLWPEGCMS
;
A
#
# COMPACT_ATOMS: atom_id res chain seq x y z
N MET A 1 12.03 1.46 3.10
CA MET A 1 10.62 1.54 2.62
C MET A 1 10.02 2.80 3.23
N ASN A 2 9.28 3.60 2.47
CA ASN A 2 8.59 4.74 3.06
C ASN A 2 7.34 4.23 3.79
N SER A 3 7.14 4.69 5.03
CA SER A 3 5.94 4.37 5.80
C SER A 3 4.67 4.82 5.06
N LEU A 4 3.61 4.02 5.10
CA LEU A 4 2.30 4.40 4.59
C LEU A 4 1.53 5.10 5.70
N ILE A 5 1.11 6.34 5.48
CA ILE A 5 0.40 7.14 6.47
C ILE A 5 -1.10 7.07 6.18
N ILE A 6 -1.89 6.67 7.17
CA ILE A 6 -3.35 6.63 7.12
C ILE A 6 -3.88 7.64 8.15
N SER A 7 -4.67 8.59 7.69
CA SER A 7 -5.26 9.61 8.55
C SER A 7 -6.70 9.26 8.94
N ILE A 8 -7.04 9.39 10.21
CA ILE A 8 -8.43 9.33 10.71
C ILE A 8 -8.95 10.76 10.81
N ASP A 9 -9.80 11.15 9.89
CA ASP A 9 -10.33 12.51 9.75
C ASP A 9 -11.82 12.59 10.00
N GLY A 10 -12.30 13.80 10.26
CA GLY A 10 -13.71 14.09 10.50
C GLY A 10 -13.89 15.29 11.42
N ASN A 11 -15.12 15.71 11.62
CA ASN A 11 -15.49 16.88 12.39
C ASN A 11 -15.09 16.78 13.88
N ILE A 12 -15.08 17.90 14.60
CA ILE A 12 -14.94 17.90 16.05
C ILE A 12 -16.18 17.19 16.64
N GLY A 13 -15.97 16.25 17.56
CA GLY A 13 -17.07 15.43 18.10
C GLY A 13 -17.57 14.30 17.21
N SER A 14 -16.96 14.03 16.03
CA SER A 14 -17.41 12.95 15.14
C SER A 14 -17.11 11.53 15.67
N GLY A 15 -16.23 11.36 16.66
CA GLY A 15 -15.86 10.07 17.23
C GLY A 15 -14.49 9.54 16.77
N LYS A 16 -13.65 10.36 16.13
CA LYS A 16 -12.30 9.99 15.68
C LYS A 16 -11.42 9.39 16.77
N SER A 17 -11.31 10.08 17.91
CA SER A 17 -10.48 9.62 19.04
C SER A 17 -10.98 8.28 19.60
N THR A 18 -12.29 8.06 19.60
CA THR A 18 -12.88 6.77 19.98
C THR A 18 -12.44 5.67 19.01
N LEU A 19 -12.60 5.88 17.70
CA LEU A 19 -12.17 4.95 16.68
C LEU A 19 -10.66 4.71 16.73
N TYR A 20 -9.85 5.77 16.86
CA TYR A 20 -8.40 5.69 17.01
C TYR A 20 -7.99 4.76 18.16
N ASN A 21 -8.56 4.95 19.35
CA ASN A 21 -8.27 4.11 20.53
C ASN A 21 -8.71 2.65 20.34
N LYS A 22 -9.84 2.42 19.65
CA LYS A 22 -10.33 1.07 19.31
C LYS A 22 -9.39 0.37 18.32
N LEU A 23 -8.94 1.07 17.28
CA LEU A 23 -7.96 0.53 16.33
C LEU A 23 -6.60 0.28 17.00
N GLN A 24 -6.16 1.18 17.89
CA GLN A 24 -4.93 0.96 18.66
C GLN A 24 -5.01 -0.29 19.53
N THR A 25 -6.16 -0.55 20.14
CA THR A 25 -6.41 -1.75 20.92
C THR A 25 -6.44 -3.00 20.01
N TYR A 26 -7.09 -2.92 18.86
CA TYR A 26 -7.17 -4.01 17.89
C TYR A 26 -5.78 -4.41 17.35
N TYR A 27 -4.96 -3.42 16.99
CA TYR A 27 -3.61 -3.65 16.45
C TYR A 27 -2.50 -3.71 17.51
N LYS A 28 -2.81 -3.86 18.80
CA LYS A 28 -1.82 -3.82 19.90
C LYS A 28 -0.62 -4.76 19.73
N ASP A 29 -0.83 -5.90 19.06
CA ASP A 29 0.19 -6.93 18.84
C ASP A 29 0.95 -6.74 17.51
N ARG A 30 0.55 -5.77 16.67
CA ARG A 30 1.19 -5.44 15.39
C ARG A 30 2.32 -4.43 15.62
N LYS A 31 3.56 -4.92 15.63
CA LYS A 31 4.76 -4.09 15.83
C LYS A 31 5.16 -3.24 14.63
N ASP A 32 4.59 -3.50 13.47
CA ASP A 32 4.81 -2.78 12.22
C ASP A 32 3.86 -1.59 12.03
N ILE A 33 2.91 -1.37 12.96
CA ILE A 33 1.95 -0.27 12.95
C ILE A 33 2.27 0.71 14.09
N CYS A 34 2.37 1.99 13.76
CA CYS A 34 2.53 3.08 14.71
C CYS A 34 1.26 3.91 14.78
N PHE A 35 0.87 4.32 15.99
CA PHE A 35 -0.25 5.21 16.24
C PHE A 35 0.24 6.58 16.70
N VAL A 36 -0.16 7.65 15.97
CA VAL A 36 0.21 9.04 16.25
C VAL A 36 -1.04 9.80 16.68
N PRO A 37 -1.16 10.19 17.97
CA PRO A 37 -2.32 10.92 18.46
C PRO A 37 -2.32 12.39 18.01
N GLU A 38 -3.46 13.07 18.17
CA GLU A 38 -3.53 14.51 18.04
C GLU A 38 -2.71 15.16 19.18
N PRO A 39 -1.82 16.14 18.90
CA PRO A 39 -0.89 16.71 19.89
C PRO A 39 -1.56 17.74 20.85
N VAL A 40 -2.72 17.40 21.42
CA VAL A 40 -3.50 18.32 22.26
C VAL A 40 -2.76 18.72 23.54
N ASP A 41 -1.92 17.83 24.07
CA ASP A 41 -1.15 18.11 25.28
C ASP A 41 -0.05 19.15 25.01
N ASP A 42 0.63 19.06 23.87
CA ASP A 42 1.62 20.08 23.44
C ASP A 42 0.97 21.47 23.34
N TRP A 43 -0.34 21.54 22.99
CA TRP A 43 -1.04 22.81 22.87
C TRP A 43 -1.41 23.44 24.22
N LYS A 44 -1.57 22.63 25.26
CA LYS A 44 -1.83 23.11 26.62
C LYS A 44 -0.62 23.79 27.24
N ASP A 45 0.58 23.39 26.82
CA ASP A 45 1.84 23.97 27.34
C ASP A 45 2.13 25.37 26.77
N ILE A 46 1.47 25.72 25.64
CA ILE A 46 1.58 27.06 25.05
C ILE A 46 0.54 27.97 25.68
N VAL A 47 0.99 28.82 26.58
CA VAL A 47 0.14 29.74 27.35
C VAL A 47 0.48 31.20 27.07
N ASP A 48 -0.48 32.09 27.29
CA ASP A 48 -0.24 33.53 27.28
C ASP A 48 0.40 33.99 28.61
N LYS A 49 0.67 35.30 28.73
CA LYS A 49 1.25 35.89 29.95
C LYS A 49 0.41 35.70 31.21
N ASN A 50 -0.85 35.35 31.08
CA ASN A 50 -1.78 35.11 32.19
C ASN A 50 -1.91 33.61 32.50
N GLY A 51 -1.20 32.75 31.78
CA GLY A 51 -1.28 31.29 31.94
C GLY A 51 -2.45 30.64 31.18
N THR A 52 -3.16 31.37 30.31
CA THR A 52 -4.29 30.81 29.53
C THR A 52 -3.78 30.03 28.32
N PRO A 53 -4.18 28.75 28.16
CA PRO A 53 -3.76 27.93 27.01
C PRO A 53 -4.18 28.52 25.66
N ILE A 54 -3.34 28.32 24.64
CA ILE A 54 -3.56 28.86 23.28
C ILE A 54 -4.89 28.42 22.66
N LEU A 55 -5.34 27.18 22.93
CA LEU A 55 -6.63 26.66 22.44
C LEU A 55 -7.81 27.40 23.11
N THR A 56 -7.74 27.68 24.41
CA THR A 56 -8.74 28.46 25.13
C THR A 56 -8.77 29.89 24.59
N ASN A 57 -7.61 30.49 24.38
CA ASN A 57 -7.49 31.82 23.80
C ASN A 57 -8.07 31.88 22.35
N LEU A 58 -7.93 30.83 21.56
CA LEU A 58 -8.55 30.73 20.21
C LEU A 58 -10.07 30.87 20.28
N TYR A 59 -10.72 30.16 21.23
CA TYR A 59 -12.19 30.26 21.37
C TYR A 59 -12.66 31.60 21.95
N GLN A 60 -11.84 32.29 22.76
CA GLN A 60 -12.17 33.60 23.34
C GLN A 60 -11.97 34.76 22.36
N ASP A 61 -10.93 34.73 21.56
CA ASP A 61 -10.55 35.75 20.58
C ASP A 61 -9.97 35.11 19.33
N THR A 62 -10.88 34.55 18.51
CA THR A 62 -10.50 33.78 17.30
C THR A 62 -9.64 34.61 16.35
N LYS A 63 -10.01 35.90 16.12
CA LYS A 63 -9.26 36.76 15.19
C LYS A 63 -7.79 36.94 15.58
N LYS A 64 -7.53 37.09 16.86
CA LYS A 64 -6.17 37.32 17.38
C LYS A 64 -5.34 36.04 17.42
N TYR A 65 -5.98 34.89 17.67
CA TYR A 65 -5.27 33.63 17.92
C TYR A 65 -5.34 32.61 16.80
N ALA A 66 -6.17 32.80 15.76
CA ALA A 66 -6.36 31.84 14.68
C ALA A 66 -5.04 31.44 14.00
N PHE A 67 -4.29 32.40 13.49
CA PHE A 67 -3.01 32.12 12.83
C PHE A 67 -2.01 31.44 13.77
N ARG A 68 -1.88 31.95 14.98
CA ARG A 68 -0.94 31.42 15.99
C ARG A 68 -1.25 29.96 16.32
N PHE A 69 -2.53 29.65 16.50
CA PHE A 69 -2.98 28.31 16.79
C PHE A 69 -2.79 27.38 15.58
N GLN A 70 -3.14 27.82 14.38
CA GLN A 70 -2.99 26.98 13.18
C GLN A 70 -1.52 26.67 12.89
N MET A 71 -0.61 27.62 13.07
CA MET A 71 0.84 27.36 12.97
C MET A 71 1.32 26.37 14.03
N MET A 72 0.83 26.48 15.27
CA MET A 72 1.16 25.56 16.35
C MET A 72 0.62 24.15 16.09
N ALA A 73 -0.63 24.02 15.66
CA ALA A 73 -1.25 22.74 15.32
C ALA A 73 -0.51 22.05 14.20
N TYR A 74 -0.19 22.76 13.12
CA TYR A 74 0.56 22.26 11.99
C TYR A 74 1.97 21.78 12.39
N ILE A 75 2.76 22.62 13.08
CA ILE A 75 4.16 22.29 13.42
C ILE A 75 4.22 21.12 14.41
N SER A 76 3.35 21.07 15.42
CA SER A 76 3.34 19.98 16.40
C SER A 76 2.95 18.65 15.75
N ARG A 77 1.94 18.63 14.88
CA ARG A 77 1.52 17.44 14.11
C ARG A 77 2.63 16.96 13.16
N LEU A 78 3.22 17.89 12.41
CA LEU A 78 4.35 17.60 11.52
C LEU A 78 5.52 16.95 12.28
N ASN A 79 5.86 17.50 13.47
CA ASN A 79 6.93 16.97 14.31
C ASN A 79 6.66 15.52 14.75
N LEU A 80 5.43 15.20 15.17
CA LEU A 80 5.06 13.85 15.57
C LEU A 80 5.12 12.88 14.37
N LEU A 81 4.59 13.26 13.21
CA LEU A 81 4.66 12.46 11.99
C LEU A 81 6.10 12.21 11.56
N ARG A 82 6.96 13.24 11.53
CA ARG A 82 8.38 13.09 11.20
C ARG A 82 9.13 12.16 12.15
N LYS A 83 8.82 12.20 13.45
CA LYS A 83 9.37 11.27 14.45
C LYS A 83 8.95 9.83 14.16
N ALA A 84 7.67 9.60 13.82
CA ALA A 84 7.15 8.27 13.50
C ALA A 84 7.75 7.73 12.18
N ILE A 85 7.85 8.55 11.13
CA ILE A 85 8.46 8.18 9.84
C ILE A 85 9.90 7.70 10.03
N LYS A 86 10.69 8.38 10.86
CA LYS A 86 12.10 8.01 11.15
C LYS A 86 12.25 6.64 11.82
N GLN A 87 11.18 6.11 12.43
CA GLN A 87 11.21 4.79 13.08
C GLN A 87 10.92 3.64 12.09
N ASN A 88 10.64 3.95 10.81
CA ASN A 88 10.46 2.98 9.71
C ASN A 88 9.34 1.95 9.94
N TYR A 89 8.25 2.33 10.57
CA TYR A 89 7.04 1.51 10.62
C TYR A 89 6.47 1.29 9.21
N LYS A 90 5.84 0.13 8.98
CA LYS A 90 5.16 -0.16 7.72
C LYS A 90 3.95 0.76 7.53
N ILE A 91 3.16 0.95 8.60
CA ILE A 91 1.97 1.79 8.63
C ILE A 91 2.06 2.78 9.80
N ILE A 92 1.64 4.00 9.55
CA ILE A 92 1.43 5.03 10.57
C ILE A 92 -0.03 5.45 10.53
N ILE A 93 -0.79 5.22 11.60
CA ILE A 93 -2.18 5.67 11.73
C ILE A 93 -2.18 6.93 12.59
N THR A 94 -2.68 8.04 12.06
CA THR A 94 -2.69 9.33 12.77
C THR A 94 -4.11 9.85 12.99
N GLU A 95 -4.35 10.47 14.14
CA GLU A 95 -5.57 11.26 14.36
C GLU A 95 -5.39 12.64 13.71
N ARG A 96 -6.06 12.86 12.58
CA ARG A 96 -5.90 13.96 11.62
C ARG A 96 -4.51 13.97 10.94
N CYS A 97 -4.41 14.74 9.89
CA CYS A 97 -3.17 14.99 9.16
C CYS A 97 -2.96 16.51 8.93
N VAL A 98 -1.78 16.87 8.43
CA VAL A 98 -1.46 18.26 8.11
C VAL A 98 -2.36 18.83 7.01
N GLN A 99 -2.91 17.99 6.12
CA GLN A 99 -3.86 18.39 5.10
C GLN A 99 -5.20 18.81 5.72
N THR A 100 -5.63 18.20 6.84
CA THR A 100 -6.83 18.61 7.60
C THR A 100 -6.65 20.00 8.14
N ASP A 101 -5.49 20.27 8.76
CA ASP A 101 -5.20 21.60 9.35
C ASP A 101 -5.31 22.69 8.28
N ARG A 102 -4.77 22.43 7.07
CA ARG A 102 -4.81 23.38 5.96
C ARG A 102 -6.18 23.48 5.29
N ASN A 103 -6.75 22.35 4.85
CA ASN A 103 -7.91 22.35 3.96
C ASN A 103 -9.22 22.60 4.71
N VAL A 104 -9.27 22.32 6.00
CA VAL A 104 -10.45 22.55 6.83
C VAL A 104 -10.25 23.79 7.70
N PHE A 105 -9.35 23.72 8.67
CA PHE A 105 -9.30 24.75 9.73
C PHE A 105 -8.67 26.05 9.27
N ALA A 106 -7.46 26.03 8.71
CA ALA A 106 -6.79 27.26 8.26
C ALA A 106 -7.58 27.92 7.11
N LYS A 107 -8.09 27.12 6.17
CA LYS A 107 -8.90 27.62 5.04
C LYS A 107 -10.19 28.27 5.53
N MET A 108 -10.92 27.61 6.42
CA MET A 108 -12.17 28.14 6.99
C MET A 108 -11.91 29.45 7.75
N LEU A 109 -10.88 29.48 8.59
CA LEU A 109 -10.56 30.69 9.37
C LEU A 109 -10.09 31.86 8.50
N TYR A 110 -9.39 31.57 7.39
CA TYR A 110 -9.05 32.57 6.39
C TYR A 110 -10.29 33.10 5.67
N ASP A 111 -11.18 32.24 5.21
CA ASP A 111 -12.41 32.63 4.50
C ASP A 111 -13.38 33.42 5.41
N ASP A 112 -13.37 33.13 6.71
CA ASP A 112 -14.11 33.89 7.73
C ASP A 112 -13.44 35.22 8.15
N GLY A 113 -12.27 35.56 7.56
CA GLY A 113 -11.51 36.79 7.87
C GLY A 113 -10.84 36.77 9.26
N ASN A 114 -10.67 35.58 9.87
CA ASN A 114 -9.96 35.39 11.13
C ASN A 114 -8.46 35.20 10.99
N ILE A 115 -7.99 34.88 9.77
CA ILE A 115 -6.58 34.86 9.38
C ILE A 115 -6.41 35.89 8.25
N GLU A 116 -5.44 36.80 8.39
CA GLU A 116 -5.16 37.83 7.40
C GLU A 116 -4.50 37.22 6.16
N HIS A 117 -4.53 37.94 5.04
CA HIS A 117 -4.05 37.42 3.75
C HIS A 117 -2.56 37.06 3.75
N ASP A 118 -1.72 37.88 4.36
CA ASP A 118 -0.27 37.63 4.49
C ASP A 118 0.02 36.48 5.47
N GLU A 119 -0.73 36.37 6.58
CA GLU A 119 -0.66 35.24 7.52
C GLU A 119 -0.99 33.93 6.81
N TYR A 120 -2.04 33.90 5.98
CA TYR A 120 -2.41 32.70 5.21
C TYR A 120 -1.38 32.34 4.14
N GLN A 121 -0.72 33.35 3.53
CA GLN A 121 0.42 33.10 2.63
C GLN A 121 1.61 32.50 3.36
N ILE A 122 1.94 33.00 4.56
CA ILE A 122 3.02 32.47 5.40
C ILE A 122 2.70 31.02 5.79
N TYR A 123 1.46 30.74 6.23
CA TYR A 123 1.01 29.38 6.56
C TYR A 123 1.19 28.42 5.38
N ASN A 124 0.75 28.81 4.18
CA ASN A 124 0.88 27.99 2.98
C ASN A 124 2.35 27.77 2.57
N LYS A 125 3.25 28.74 2.74
CA LYS A 125 4.69 28.55 2.48
C LYS A 125 5.26 27.43 3.36
N TRP A 126 4.97 27.47 4.66
CA TRP A 126 5.40 26.40 5.58
C TRP A 126 4.76 25.05 5.25
N PHE A 127 3.48 25.05 4.91
CA PHE A 127 2.78 23.83 4.54
C PHE A 127 3.42 23.14 3.33
N TYR A 128 3.67 23.87 2.25
CA TYR A 128 4.24 23.31 1.03
C TYR A 128 5.73 22.94 1.16
N GLU A 129 6.48 23.60 2.01
CA GLU A 129 7.90 23.29 2.25
C GLU A 129 8.12 21.86 2.71
N PHE A 130 7.19 21.30 3.49
CA PHE A 130 7.31 19.94 4.06
C PHE A 130 6.29 18.94 3.51
N LEU A 131 5.51 19.32 2.50
CA LEU A 131 4.43 18.47 1.98
C LEU A 131 4.97 17.16 1.40
N ASP A 132 6.10 17.21 0.71
CA ASP A 132 6.72 16.04 0.06
C ASP A 132 7.24 15.01 1.07
N GLU A 133 7.46 15.40 2.31
CA GLU A 133 7.86 14.49 3.39
C GLU A 133 6.68 13.66 3.93
N ILE A 134 5.44 14.12 3.73
CA ILE A 134 4.22 13.56 4.33
C ILE A 134 3.29 13.05 3.24
N ASN A 135 3.47 11.79 2.86
CA ASN A 135 2.62 11.15 1.87
C ASN A 135 1.46 10.40 2.56
N ILE A 136 0.26 10.97 2.53
CA ILE A 136 -0.96 10.32 3.02
C ILE A 136 -1.40 9.25 2.02
N ALA A 137 -1.28 7.98 2.41
CA ALA A 137 -1.64 6.83 1.59
C ALA A 137 -3.16 6.60 1.56
N GLY A 138 -3.89 7.04 2.61
CA GLY A 138 -5.34 6.93 2.65
C GLY A 138 -5.96 7.70 3.82
N ILE A 139 -7.27 7.95 3.73
CA ILE A 139 -8.03 8.70 4.73
C ILE A 139 -9.25 7.89 5.18
N ILE A 140 -9.39 7.67 6.48
CA ILE A 140 -10.60 7.14 7.11
C ILE A 140 -11.45 8.35 7.54
N TYR A 141 -12.49 8.63 6.80
CA TYR A 141 -13.40 9.74 7.09
C TYR A 141 -14.53 9.32 8.01
N VAL A 142 -14.42 9.72 9.27
CA VAL A 142 -15.43 9.50 10.33
C VAL A 142 -16.50 10.58 10.20
N LYS A 143 -17.49 10.30 9.35
CA LYS A 143 -18.55 11.24 8.96
C LYS A 143 -19.71 11.19 9.96
N ALA A 144 -19.95 12.29 10.67
CA ALA A 144 -21.11 12.47 11.53
C ALA A 144 -21.79 13.80 11.23
N ASN A 145 -23.12 13.86 11.41
CA ASN A 145 -23.89 15.08 11.25
C ASN A 145 -23.46 16.12 12.29
N PRO A 146 -23.44 17.42 11.96
CA PRO A 146 -23.03 18.48 12.88
C PRO A 146 -23.82 18.49 14.19
N GLU A 147 -25.09 18.15 14.16
CA GLU A 147 -25.97 18.10 15.34
C GLU A 147 -25.55 16.97 16.31
N ILE A 148 -25.12 15.82 15.78
CA ILE A 148 -24.60 14.72 16.58
C ILE A 148 -23.22 15.08 17.14
N CYS A 149 -22.41 15.77 16.36
CA CYS A 149 -21.14 16.29 16.80
C CYS A 149 -21.30 17.28 17.96
N ASP A 150 -22.27 18.20 17.87
CA ASP A 150 -22.60 19.18 18.92
C ASP A 150 -23.03 18.47 20.21
N GLN A 151 -23.93 17.50 20.13
CA GLN A 151 -24.35 16.70 21.28
C GLN A 151 -23.15 16.01 21.97
N ARG A 152 -22.26 15.41 21.19
CA ARG A 152 -21.07 14.71 21.71
C ARG A 152 -20.05 15.67 22.31
N VAL A 153 -19.86 16.86 21.73
CA VAL A 153 -19.01 17.92 22.29
C VAL A 153 -19.55 18.37 23.65
N LYS A 154 -20.85 18.60 23.78
CA LYS A 154 -21.51 18.96 25.03
C LYS A 154 -21.38 17.88 26.10
N ILE A 155 -21.54 16.61 25.74
CA ILE A 155 -21.37 15.47 26.67
C ILE A 155 -19.91 15.35 27.13
N ARG A 156 -18.95 15.55 26.21
CA ARG A 156 -17.50 15.48 26.51
C ARG A 156 -17.06 16.59 27.48
N ALA A 157 -17.66 17.76 27.41
CA ALA A 157 -17.48 18.92 28.29
C ALA A 157 -16.01 19.24 28.62
N ARG A 158 -15.15 19.35 27.61
CA ARG A 158 -13.75 19.78 27.82
C ARG A 158 -13.72 21.20 28.34
N GLU A 159 -12.89 21.44 29.38
CA GLU A 159 -12.70 22.74 29.95
C GLU A 159 -12.25 23.78 28.91
N GLY A 160 -12.94 24.93 28.86
CA GLY A 160 -12.63 26.02 27.92
C GLY A 160 -13.08 25.76 26.45
N GLU A 161 -13.69 24.62 26.13
CA GLU A 161 -14.18 24.32 24.78
C GLU A 161 -15.63 24.81 24.61
N THR A 162 -15.81 25.93 23.92
CA THR A 162 -17.14 26.51 23.60
C THR A 162 -17.26 26.55 22.06
N ILE A 163 -17.79 25.50 21.46
CA ILE A 163 -17.91 25.37 20.00
C ILE A 163 -19.38 25.52 19.59
N PRO A 164 -19.76 26.62 18.90
CA PRO A 164 -21.11 26.77 18.36
C PRO A 164 -21.44 25.74 17.29
N LEU A 165 -22.69 25.36 17.19
CA LEU A 165 -23.18 24.45 16.14
C LEU A 165 -22.83 24.97 14.72
N GLU A 166 -22.94 26.29 14.51
CA GLU A 166 -22.58 26.91 13.24
C GLU A 166 -21.10 26.64 12.84
N TYR A 167 -20.19 26.68 13.81
CA TYR A 167 -18.79 26.34 13.57
C TYR A 167 -18.62 24.87 13.15
N LEU A 168 -19.35 23.94 13.79
CA LEU A 168 -19.35 22.53 13.41
C LEU A 168 -19.95 22.30 12.02
N GLN A 169 -20.98 23.05 11.65
CA GLN A 169 -21.58 23.02 10.31
C GLN A 169 -20.58 23.50 9.25
N LYS A 170 -19.84 24.57 9.52
CA LYS A 170 -18.76 25.02 8.64
C LYS A 170 -17.65 23.98 8.52
N CYS A 171 -17.14 23.47 9.64
CA CYS A 171 -16.14 22.40 9.63
C CYS A 171 -16.59 21.19 8.81
N HIS A 172 -17.85 20.78 8.93
CA HIS A 172 -18.42 19.69 8.15
C HIS A 172 -18.37 19.98 6.66
N LYS A 173 -18.81 21.18 6.24
CA LYS A 173 -18.77 21.62 4.85
C LYS A 173 -17.34 21.54 4.28
N TYR A 174 -16.34 22.09 5.00
CA TYR A 174 -14.95 22.09 4.53
C TYR A 174 -14.35 20.67 4.45
N HIS A 175 -14.77 19.73 5.33
CA HIS A 175 -14.41 18.33 5.18
C HIS A 175 -15.02 17.72 3.93
N GLU A 176 -16.32 17.95 3.67
CA GLU A 176 -16.99 17.44 2.45
C GLU A 176 -16.33 18.01 1.19
N ASP A 177 -16.10 19.34 1.15
CA ASP A 177 -15.47 20.01 -0.01
C ASP A 177 -14.06 19.47 -0.27
N TRP A 178 -13.26 19.25 0.77
CA TRP A 178 -11.92 18.68 0.62
C TRP A 178 -11.95 17.20 0.22
N LEU A 179 -12.76 16.40 0.91
CA LEU A 179 -12.73 14.95 0.74
C LEU A 179 -13.55 14.45 -0.43
N CYS A 180 -14.40 15.28 -1.07
CA CYS A 180 -15.23 14.82 -2.21
C CYS A 180 -14.39 14.22 -3.34
N ASN A 181 -13.21 14.77 -3.62
CA ASN A 181 -12.32 14.36 -4.71
C ASN A 181 -11.19 13.39 -4.28
N GLU A 182 -11.10 13.08 -2.97
CA GLU A 182 -10.09 12.14 -2.49
C GLU A 182 -10.38 10.72 -2.99
N LYS A 183 -9.42 10.13 -3.73
CA LYS A 183 -9.57 8.80 -4.34
C LYS A 183 -9.39 7.67 -3.33
N LYS A 184 -8.45 7.83 -2.40
CA LYS A 184 -8.13 6.82 -1.39
C LYS A 184 -8.74 7.20 -0.05
N LYS A 185 -10.06 7.18 0.03
CA LYS A 185 -10.79 7.40 1.27
C LYS A 185 -11.76 6.27 1.56
N MET A 186 -11.88 5.95 2.83
CA MET A 186 -12.94 5.11 3.37
C MET A 186 -13.87 5.98 4.22
N VAL A 187 -15.17 5.92 3.96
CA VAL A 187 -16.16 6.70 4.73
C VAL A 187 -16.84 5.78 5.75
N ILE A 188 -16.80 6.19 7.01
CA ILE A 188 -17.49 5.54 8.13
C ILE A 188 -18.67 6.42 8.54
N ASP A 189 -19.89 5.86 8.51
CA ASP A 189 -21.08 6.55 9.02
C ASP A 189 -21.07 6.56 10.56
N ALA A 190 -20.59 7.67 11.11
CA ALA A 190 -20.46 7.88 12.54
C ALA A 190 -21.66 8.52 13.21
N ASN A 191 -22.83 8.51 12.57
CA ASN A 191 -24.09 8.84 13.24
C ASN A 191 -24.51 7.73 14.23
N VAL A 192 -23.97 6.53 14.07
CA VAL A 192 -24.15 5.40 14.98
C VAL A 192 -23.22 5.55 16.18
N ASP A 193 -23.71 5.26 17.40
CA ASP A 193 -22.90 5.18 18.60
C ASP A 193 -22.20 3.82 18.71
N ILE A 194 -20.87 3.80 18.50
CA ILE A 194 -20.06 2.58 18.64
C ILE A 194 -19.64 2.25 20.06
N ILE A 195 -19.81 3.20 21.02
CA ILE A 195 -19.43 2.95 22.42
C ILE A 195 -20.35 1.89 23.02
N ASN A 196 -21.65 1.98 22.71
CA ASN A 196 -22.68 1.09 23.24
C ASN A 196 -23.16 0.04 22.23
N ASN A 197 -22.54 -0.05 21.04
CA ASN A 197 -22.92 -0.97 19.97
C ASN A 197 -21.70 -1.78 19.50
N MET A 198 -21.47 -2.93 20.13
CA MET A 198 -20.33 -3.80 19.85
C MET A 198 -20.36 -4.37 18.42
N ASP A 199 -21.53 -4.58 17.82
CA ASP A 199 -21.62 -5.11 16.46
C ASP A 199 -21.23 -4.04 15.45
N ALA A 200 -21.65 -2.79 15.64
CA ALA A 200 -21.21 -1.68 14.81
C ALA A 200 -19.69 -1.43 14.97
N GLU A 201 -19.14 -1.48 16.18
CA GLU A 201 -17.71 -1.38 16.43
C GLU A 201 -16.93 -2.45 15.66
N ARG A 202 -17.33 -3.71 15.80
CA ARG A 202 -16.69 -4.84 15.12
C ARG A 202 -16.76 -4.69 13.60
N SER A 203 -17.92 -4.32 13.07
CA SER A 203 -18.11 -4.11 11.64
C SER A 203 -17.20 -3.01 11.08
N TRP A 204 -17.05 -1.89 11.81
CA TRP A 204 -16.16 -0.81 11.39
C TRP A 204 -14.69 -1.23 11.39
N ILE A 205 -14.25 -1.90 12.47
CA ILE A 205 -12.85 -2.35 12.57
C ILE A 205 -12.53 -3.33 11.46
N GLN A 206 -13.39 -4.31 11.19
CA GLN A 206 -13.20 -5.28 10.12
C GLN A 206 -13.16 -4.62 8.74
N ALA A 207 -14.08 -3.69 8.48
CA ALA A 207 -14.12 -2.96 7.22
C ALA A 207 -12.85 -2.13 7.01
N ILE A 208 -12.35 -1.46 8.06
CA ILE A 208 -11.11 -0.68 8.02
C ILE A 208 -9.90 -1.58 7.81
N ASP A 209 -9.80 -2.69 8.53
CA ASP A 209 -8.70 -3.64 8.39
C ASP A 209 -8.65 -4.23 6.98
N LYS A 210 -9.81 -4.63 6.44
CA LYS A 210 -9.94 -5.08 5.06
C LYS A 210 -9.46 -4.02 4.07
N TRP A 211 -9.92 -2.78 4.21
CA TRP A 211 -9.54 -1.68 3.33
C TRP A 211 -8.03 -1.37 3.40
N ILE A 212 -7.43 -1.40 4.61
CA ILE A 212 -5.99 -1.21 4.77
C ILE A 212 -5.20 -2.30 4.04
N LEU A 213 -5.62 -3.55 4.16
CA LEU A 213 -4.93 -4.69 3.54
C LEU A 213 -5.10 -4.70 2.02
N GLU A 214 -6.33 -4.57 1.52
CA GLU A 214 -6.63 -4.70 0.10
C GLU A 214 -6.31 -3.43 -0.71
N ASP A 215 -6.74 -2.24 -0.25
CA ASP A 215 -6.65 -1.00 -1.04
C ASP A 215 -5.38 -0.19 -0.77
N ILE A 216 -4.84 -0.23 0.46
CA ILE A 216 -3.66 0.55 0.84
C ILE A 216 -2.38 -0.25 0.69
N LEU A 217 -2.34 -1.47 1.23
CA LEU A 217 -1.18 -2.35 1.12
C LEU A 217 -1.16 -3.15 -0.18
N ASN A 218 -2.30 -3.23 -0.88
CA ASN A 218 -2.49 -4.05 -2.07
C ASN A 218 -2.13 -5.53 -1.82
N GLU A 219 -2.40 -6.00 -0.61
CA GLU A 219 -2.21 -7.40 -0.21
C GLU A 219 -3.43 -8.23 -0.62
N LYS A 220 -3.18 -9.40 -1.21
CA LYS A 220 -4.24 -10.36 -1.50
C LYS A 220 -4.36 -11.36 -0.37
N GLY A 221 -5.57 -11.79 -0.06
CA GLY A 221 -5.84 -12.76 0.98
C GLY A 221 -7.34 -13.02 1.17
N THR A 222 -7.68 -13.83 2.17
CA THR A 222 -9.06 -14.18 2.52
C THR A 222 -9.32 -13.97 4.01
N TRP A 223 -10.59 -13.72 4.37
CA TRP A 223 -11.02 -13.68 5.75
C TRP A 223 -11.51 -15.06 6.17
N GLU A 224 -10.81 -15.69 7.08
CA GLU A 224 -11.13 -17.03 7.55
C GLU A 224 -11.65 -17.02 8.99
N CYS A 225 -12.76 -17.78 9.23
CA CYS A 225 -13.29 -17.99 10.56
C CYS A 225 -12.61 -19.21 11.19
N SER A 226 -11.92 -18.99 12.31
CA SER A 226 -11.44 -20.08 13.16
C SER A 226 -12.35 -20.25 14.37
N PRO A 227 -12.70 -21.49 14.77
CA PRO A 227 -13.46 -21.74 15.99
C PRO A 227 -12.72 -21.27 17.26
N TYR A 228 -11.43 -20.95 17.15
CA TYR A 228 -10.61 -20.45 18.24
C TYR A 228 -10.49 -18.92 18.27
N CYS A 229 -11.18 -18.20 17.38
CA CYS A 229 -11.07 -16.75 17.23
C CYS A 229 -12.20 -16.03 17.98
N PRO A 230 -12.00 -15.54 19.21
CA PRO A 230 -13.04 -14.84 19.97
C PRO A 230 -13.40 -13.46 19.39
N ASN A 231 -12.56 -12.91 18.51
CA ASN A 231 -12.67 -11.54 17.99
C ASN A 231 -13.18 -11.45 16.55
N GLY A 232 -13.62 -12.57 15.95
CA GLY A 232 -14.10 -12.63 14.55
C GLY A 232 -13.08 -13.19 13.56
N PRO A 233 -13.35 -13.09 12.23
CA PRO A 233 -12.48 -13.66 11.21
C PRO A 233 -11.06 -13.10 11.27
N ILE A 234 -10.07 -13.95 10.97
CA ILE A 234 -8.65 -13.57 10.84
C ILE A 234 -8.34 -13.36 9.36
N TRP A 235 -7.62 -12.30 9.04
CA TRP A 235 -7.08 -12.08 7.71
C TRP A 235 -5.94 -13.05 7.42
N VAL A 236 -6.10 -13.84 6.37
CA VAL A 236 -5.11 -14.81 5.89
C VAL A 236 -4.53 -14.29 4.58
N PRO A 237 -3.29 -13.78 4.56
CA PRO A 237 -2.64 -13.33 3.34
C PRO A 237 -2.53 -14.45 2.32
N GLU A 238 -2.53 -14.11 1.03
CA GLU A 238 -2.26 -15.09 -0.04
C GLU A 238 -0.91 -15.79 0.20
N GLY A 239 -0.92 -17.12 0.17
CA GLY A 239 0.24 -17.94 0.49
C GLY A 239 0.39 -18.32 1.96
N TYR A 240 -0.64 -18.11 2.76
CA TYR A 240 -0.75 -18.60 4.14
C TYR A 240 -2.04 -19.39 4.34
N ILE A 241 -2.04 -20.28 5.32
CA ILE A 241 -3.23 -20.95 5.86
C ILE A 241 -3.36 -20.66 7.35
N LEU A 242 -4.57 -20.75 7.85
CA LEU A 242 -4.85 -20.59 9.27
C LEU A 242 -4.83 -21.96 9.96
N ASP A 243 -3.87 -22.16 10.89
CA ASP A 243 -3.81 -23.32 11.78
C ASP A 243 -4.08 -22.88 13.22
N GLY A 244 -5.28 -23.11 13.69
CA GLY A 244 -5.77 -22.55 14.94
C GLY A 244 -5.86 -21.03 14.91
N LEU A 245 -4.97 -20.34 15.62
CA LEU A 245 -4.79 -18.87 15.59
C LEU A 245 -3.48 -18.43 14.91
N ASN A 246 -2.69 -19.38 14.38
CA ASN A 246 -1.41 -19.08 13.77
C ASN A 246 -1.52 -19.02 12.25
N LEU A 247 -0.86 -18.02 11.65
CA LEU A 247 -0.65 -17.97 10.21
C LEU A 247 0.55 -18.85 9.86
N VAL A 248 0.30 -19.94 9.16
CA VAL A 248 1.34 -20.84 8.65
C VAL A 248 1.56 -20.50 7.17
N LYS A 249 2.81 -20.16 6.82
CA LYS A 249 3.16 -19.89 5.43
C LYS A 249 3.07 -21.17 4.62
N ILE A 250 2.29 -21.15 3.55
CA ILE A 250 2.28 -22.24 2.57
C ILE A 250 3.65 -22.26 1.91
N ASN A 251 4.37 -23.37 2.03
CA ASN A 251 5.60 -23.57 1.28
C ASN A 251 5.22 -23.85 -0.18
N LYS A 252 5.23 -22.82 -1.01
CA LYS A 252 4.78 -22.89 -2.41
C LYS A 252 5.49 -24.01 -3.21
N GLU A 253 6.70 -24.41 -2.80
CA GLU A 253 7.43 -25.52 -3.43
C GLU A 253 6.83 -26.90 -3.09
N GLU A 254 6.26 -27.08 -1.89
CA GLU A 254 5.68 -28.37 -1.47
C GLU A 254 4.23 -28.57 -1.96
N ASP A 255 3.47 -27.46 -2.11
CA ASP A 255 2.06 -27.52 -2.51
C ASP A 255 1.81 -27.22 -4.00
N THR A 256 2.82 -26.75 -4.74
CA THR A 256 2.65 -26.44 -6.16
C THR A 256 2.96 -27.70 -7.00
N LYS A 257 1.91 -28.27 -7.59
CA LYS A 257 2.03 -29.46 -8.42
C LYS A 257 3.03 -29.28 -9.57
N TYR A 258 3.08 -28.08 -10.20
CA TYR A 258 3.92 -27.78 -11.35
C TYR A 258 4.86 -26.60 -11.08
N ILE A 259 6.16 -26.84 -11.30
CA ILE A 259 7.20 -25.80 -11.21
C ILE A 259 7.94 -25.74 -12.55
N LEU A 260 7.98 -24.56 -13.14
CA LEU A 260 8.79 -24.24 -14.31
C LEU A 260 10.05 -23.50 -13.89
N ARG A 261 11.24 -24.03 -14.20
CA ARG A 261 12.51 -23.29 -14.05
C ARG A 261 13.06 -22.93 -15.41
N PHE A 262 13.64 -21.75 -15.53
CA PHE A 262 14.21 -21.26 -16.78
C PHE A 262 15.54 -20.53 -16.54
N ASP A 263 16.39 -20.53 -17.57
CA ASP A 263 17.65 -19.79 -17.62
C ASP A 263 18.02 -19.44 -19.05
N GLY A 264 18.68 -18.30 -19.25
CA GLY A 264 19.14 -17.82 -20.54
C GLY A 264 20.64 -17.59 -20.55
N ALA A 265 21.37 -18.16 -21.52
CA ALA A 265 22.83 -18.01 -21.66
C ALA A 265 23.21 -17.29 -22.96
N CYS A 266 24.31 -16.52 -22.89
CA CYS A 266 24.87 -15.79 -24.02
C CYS A 266 26.42 -15.81 -23.92
N ARG A 267 27.13 -16.35 -24.91
CA ARG A 267 28.59 -16.33 -24.95
C ARG A 267 29.12 -15.08 -25.61
N GLY A 268 29.28 -14.06 -24.82
CA GLY A 268 29.49 -12.67 -25.25
C GLY A 268 28.21 -11.87 -25.02
N ASN A 269 28.32 -10.56 -24.83
CA ASN A 269 27.15 -9.69 -24.58
C ASN A 269 27.39 -8.33 -25.26
N PRO A 270 26.93 -8.15 -26.51
CA PRO A 270 26.03 -9.02 -27.30
C PRO A 270 26.69 -10.23 -27.97
N SER A 271 25.86 -11.21 -28.42
CA SER A 271 26.26 -12.41 -29.17
C SER A 271 25.27 -12.73 -30.29
N ASP A 272 25.72 -13.45 -31.30
CA ASP A 272 24.88 -13.91 -32.39
C ASP A 272 24.11 -15.20 -32.03
N GLU A 273 24.41 -15.80 -30.90
CA GLU A 273 23.83 -17.03 -30.41
C GLU A 273 23.34 -16.89 -28.97
N LEU A 274 22.12 -17.35 -28.73
CA LEU A 274 21.49 -17.41 -27.39
C LEU A 274 21.14 -18.86 -27.08
N GLY A 275 21.48 -19.28 -25.86
CA GLY A 275 21.08 -20.57 -25.32
C GLY A 275 19.89 -20.41 -24.36
N LEU A 276 18.86 -21.21 -24.54
CA LEU A 276 17.67 -21.23 -23.72
C LEU A 276 17.55 -22.57 -23.00
N GLY A 277 17.40 -22.56 -21.70
CA GLY A 277 17.13 -23.73 -20.87
C GLY A 277 15.83 -23.56 -20.10
N CYS A 278 14.94 -24.54 -20.14
CA CYS A 278 13.81 -24.61 -19.26
C CYS A 278 13.45 -26.04 -18.87
N ILE A 279 12.96 -26.23 -17.66
CA ILE A 279 12.61 -27.52 -17.07
C ILE A 279 11.27 -27.40 -16.36
N LEU A 280 10.42 -28.39 -16.60
CA LEU A 280 9.12 -28.51 -15.96
C LEU A 280 9.14 -29.68 -14.98
N TYR A 281 8.73 -29.40 -13.75
CA TYR A 281 8.59 -30.39 -12.70
C TYR A 281 7.12 -30.58 -12.34
N GLU A 282 6.73 -31.80 -12.03
CA GLU A 282 5.47 -32.19 -11.40
C GLU A 282 5.77 -32.88 -10.07
N ASN A 283 5.29 -32.32 -8.94
CA ASN A 283 5.55 -32.84 -7.60
C ASN A 283 7.04 -33.11 -7.34
N GLY A 284 7.91 -32.17 -7.75
CA GLY A 284 9.37 -32.25 -7.62
C GLY A 284 10.07 -33.22 -8.57
N LYS A 285 9.33 -33.94 -9.45
CA LYS A 285 9.91 -34.81 -10.47
C LYS A 285 9.92 -34.11 -11.82
N LYS A 286 11.04 -34.15 -12.52
CA LYS A 286 11.17 -33.64 -13.88
C LYS A 286 10.26 -34.41 -14.85
N ILE A 287 9.41 -33.69 -15.58
CA ILE A 287 8.49 -34.26 -16.57
C ILE A 287 8.75 -33.80 -18.00
N ASP A 288 9.35 -32.59 -18.17
CA ASP A 288 9.71 -32.08 -19.50
C ASP A 288 10.92 -31.14 -19.37
N GLU A 289 11.71 -31.02 -20.44
CA GLU A 289 12.82 -30.07 -20.51
C GLU A 289 13.07 -29.61 -21.94
N ARG A 290 13.62 -28.40 -22.08
CA ARG A 290 14.06 -27.87 -23.38
C ARG A 290 15.43 -27.24 -23.26
N SER A 291 16.25 -27.50 -24.27
CA SER A 291 17.54 -26.88 -24.52
C SER A 291 17.51 -26.40 -25.97
N LEU A 292 17.46 -25.08 -26.19
CA LEU A 292 17.27 -24.51 -27.53
C LEU A 292 18.34 -23.46 -27.83
N LYS A 293 19.07 -23.60 -28.91
CA LYS A 293 19.97 -22.60 -29.46
C LYS A 293 19.20 -21.72 -30.44
N ILE A 294 19.31 -20.40 -30.28
CA ILE A 294 18.69 -19.42 -31.16
C ILE A 294 19.77 -18.55 -31.77
N ASN A 295 19.74 -18.42 -33.11
CA ASN A 295 20.59 -17.53 -33.85
C ASN A 295 19.89 -16.15 -33.96
N VAL A 296 20.61 -15.08 -33.60
CA VAL A 296 20.13 -13.70 -33.64
C VAL A 296 21.24 -12.80 -34.17
N LEU A 297 20.89 -11.59 -34.67
CA LEU A 297 21.91 -10.65 -35.19
C LEU A 297 22.74 -10.00 -34.06
N SER A 298 22.15 -9.80 -32.88
CA SER A 298 22.82 -9.21 -31.73
C SER A 298 21.95 -9.39 -30.49
N GLY A 299 22.16 -10.46 -29.74
CA GLY A 299 21.42 -10.84 -28.55
C GLY A 299 22.16 -10.52 -27.26
N THR A 300 21.42 -10.35 -26.17
CA THR A 300 21.94 -10.09 -24.83
C THR A 300 21.48 -11.15 -23.83
N ASN A 301 22.16 -11.26 -22.69
CA ASN A 301 21.73 -12.15 -21.59
C ASN A 301 20.26 -11.93 -21.19
N ASN A 302 19.83 -10.68 -21.04
CA ASN A 302 18.44 -10.39 -20.68
C ASN A 302 17.43 -10.84 -21.76
N GLN A 303 17.81 -10.82 -23.03
CA GLN A 303 16.96 -11.36 -24.11
C GLN A 303 16.90 -12.88 -24.04
N ALA A 304 18.03 -13.55 -23.78
CA ALA A 304 18.07 -15.01 -23.59
C ALA A 304 17.18 -15.44 -22.42
N GLU A 305 17.24 -14.75 -21.31
CA GLU A 305 16.39 -14.98 -20.12
C GLU A 305 14.89 -14.85 -20.47
N TYR A 306 14.49 -13.75 -21.12
CA TYR A 306 13.09 -13.60 -21.54
C TYR A 306 12.65 -14.72 -22.48
N LEU A 307 13.46 -15.06 -23.47
CA LEU A 307 13.15 -16.10 -24.44
C LEU A 307 13.07 -17.50 -23.79
N ALA A 308 13.95 -17.79 -22.81
CA ALA A 308 13.88 -19.03 -22.04
C ALA A 308 12.59 -19.12 -21.24
N MET A 309 12.20 -18.05 -20.55
CA MET A 309 10.91 -17.97 -19.85
C MET A 309 9.73 -18.18 -20.81
N LEU A 310 9.69 -17.50 -21.96
CA LEU A 310 8.63 -17.63 -22.95
C LEU A 310 8.54 -19.05 -23.52
N SER A 311 9.69 -19.71 -23.79
CA SER A 311 9.76 -21.09 -24.20
C SER A 311 9.16 -22.03 -23.15
N GLY A 312 9.49 -21.81 -21.89
CA GLY A 312 8.96 -22.57 -20.77
C GLY A 312 7.44 -22.38 -20.57
N LEU A 313 6.94 -21.14 -20.67
CA LEU A 313 5.50 -20.87 -20.60
C LEU A 313 4.72 -21.59 -21.70
N LYS A 314 5.22 -21.58 -22.94
CA LYS A 314 4.65 -22.35 -24.04
C LYS A 314 4.70 -23.86 -23.78
N MET A 315 5.77 -24.36 -23.19
CA MET A 315 5.87 -25.77 -22.80
C MET A 315 4.77 -26.15 -21.79
N CYS A 316 4.51 -25.32 -20.80
CA CYS A 316 3.42 -25.52 -19.83
C CYS A 316 2.06 -25.56 -20.54
N LEU A 317 1.76 -24.58 -21.41
CA LEU A 317 0.50 -24.53 -22.17
C LEU A 317 0.31 -25.75 -23.09
N ASN A 318 1.36 -26.19 -23.76
CA ASN A 318 1.32 -27.39 -24.63
C ASN A 318 1.05 -28.67 -23.81
N ASN A 319 1.46 -28.71 -22.55
CA ASN A 319 1.15 -29.80 -21.62
C ASN A 319 -0.20 -29.60 -20.90
N ASN A 320 -1.04 -28.63 -21.34
CA ASN A 320 -2.33 -28.26 -20.71
C ASN A 320 -2.23 -27.85 -19.23
N ILE A 321 -1.07 -27.34 -18.80
CA ILE A 321 -0.85 -26.88 -17.43
C ILE A 321 -1.34 -25.45 -17.32
N LYS A 322 -2.31 -25.20 -16.43
CA LYS A 322 -2.92 -23.90 -16.18
C LYS A 322 -2.49 -23.27 -14.86
N ASN A 323 -1.91 -24.06 -13.95
CA ASN A 323 -1.46 -23.63 -12.63
C ASN A 323 0.02 -23.96 -12.48
N VAL A 324 0.89 -22.93 -12.39
CA VAL A 324 2.35 -23.14 -12.41
C VAL A 324 3.08 -22.05 -11.60
N LEU A 325 4.09 -22.48 -10.83
CA LEU A 325 5.09 -21.61 -10.24
C LEU A 325 6.28 -21.50 -11.20
N VAL A 326 6.60 -20.29 -11.65
CA VAL A 326 7.72 -20.00 -12.56
C VAL A 326 8.88 -19.44 -11.76
N GLN A 327 10.03 -20.12 -11.80
CA GLN A 327 11.24 -19.75 -11.07
C GLN A 327 12.39 -19.44 -12.02
N GLY A 328 13.14 -18.36 -11.75
CA GLY A 328 14.36 -17.98 -12.48
C GLY A 328 15.31 -17.21 -11.59
N ASP A 329 16.61 -17.20 -11.90
CA ASP A 329 17.64 -16.50 -11.13
C ASP A 329 17.98 -15.09 -11.67
N SER A 330 17.27 -14.65 -12.70
CA SER A 330 17.32 -13.27 -13.17
C SER A 330 16.36 -12.39 -12.36
N GLU A 331 16.86 -11.74 -11.32
CA GLU A 331 16.07 -10.82 -10.47
C GLU A 331 15.40 -9.71 -11.29
N LEU A 332 16.10 -9.22 -12.34
CA LEU A 332 15.57 -8.18 -13.22
C LEU A 332 14.30 -8.65 -13.93
N ILE A 333 14.34 -9.82 -14.58
CA ILE A 333 13.22 -10.35 -15.35
C ILE A 333 12.03 -10.65 -14.44
N ILE A 334 12.29 -11.31 -13.31
CA ILE A 334 11.24 -11.63 -12.34
C ILE A 334 10.56 -10.35 -11.78
N LYS A 335 11.34 -9.32 -11.44
CA LYS A 335 10.78 -8.05 -10.95
C LYS A 335 10.04 -7.28 -12.04
N GLN A 336 10.47 -7.39 -13.30
CA GLN A 336 9.75 -6.77 -14.42
C GLN A 336 8.40 -7.47 -14.67
N ILE A 337 8.35 -8.80 -14.76
CA ILE A 337 7.11 -9.54 -15.04
C ILE A 337 6.09 -9.44 -13.88
N ASN A 338 6.56 -9.22 -12.66
CA ASN A 338 5.74 -8.93 -11.48
C ASN A 338 5.32 -7.44 -11.39
N GLY A 339 5.71 -6.59 -12.34
CA GLY A 339 5.36 -5.16 -12.36
C GLY A 339 6.08 -4.30 -11.32
N ILE A 340 7.12 -4.84 -10.65
CA ILE A 340 7.93 -4.12 -9.65
C ILE A 340 8.91 -3.17 -10.34
N TYR A 341 9.51 -3.61 -11.47
CA TYR A 341 10.42 -2.79 -12.27
C TYR A 341 9.81 -2.46 -13.63
N LYS A 342 10.02 -1.21 -14.08
CA LYS A 342 9.60 -0.76 -15.41
C LYS A 342 10.56 -1.30 -16.48
N VAL A 343 10.01 -1.72 -17.64
CA VAL A 343 10.80 -2.13 -18.81
C VAL A 343 11.04 -0.90 -19.67
N ASN A 344 12.27 -0.39 -19.67
CA ASN A 344 12.66 0.82 -20.45
C ASN A 344 13.35 0.48 -21.79
N ASN A 345 13.82 -0.75 -21.96
CA ASN A 345 14.50 -1.20 -23.18
C ASN A 345 13.46 -1.67 -24.20
N GLU A 346 13.39 -1.06 -25.38
CA GLU A 346 12.41 -1.36 -26.43
C GLU A 346 12.48 -2.82 -26.90
N LYS A 347 13.66 -3.40 -27.00
CA LYS A 347 13.83 -4.82 -27.40
C LYS A 347 13.25 -5.76 -26.33
N LEU A 348 13.44 -5.44 -25.04
CA LEU A 348 12.88 -6.23 -23.95
C LEU A 348 11.37 -6.02 -23.79
N LEU A 349 10.86 -4.85 -24.13
CA LEU A 349 9.44 -4.52 -24.06
C LEU A 349 8.59 -5.44 -24.94
N THR A 350 9.10 -5.83 -26.11
CA THR A 350 8.45 -6.80 -26.99
C THR A 350 8.27 -8.15 -26.29
N TYR A 351 9.34 -8.70 -25.70
CA TYR A 351 9.27 -9.98 -24.97
C TYR A 351 8.40 -9.91 -23.72
N TYR A 352 8.46 -8.77 -23.01
CA TYR A 352 7.61 -8.51 -21.86
C TYR A 352 6.13 -8.53 -22.22
N ASN A 353 5.71 -7.85 -23.29
CA ASN A 353 4.32 -7.84 -23.74
C ASN A 353 3.83 -9.22 -24.13
N ILE A 354 4.68 -10.01 -24.77
CA ILE A 354 4.38 -11.40 -25.10
C ILE A 354 4.22 -12.23 -23.83
N ALA A 355 5.09 -12.05 -22.83
CA ALA A 355 4.99 -12.75 -21.57
C ALA A 355 3.66 -12.42 -20.85
N LEU A 356 3.23 -11.15 -20.86
CA LEU A 356 1.94 -10.75 -20.32
C LEU A 356 0.77 -11.41 -21.07
N SER A 357 0.83 -11.50 -22.40
CA SER A 357 -0.19 -12.16 -23.21
C SER A 357 -0.27 -13.67 -22.94
N LEU A 358 0.87 -14.34 -22.75
CA LEU A 358 0.89 -15.75 -22.34
C LEU A 358 0.38 -15.94 -20.91
N LYS A 359 0.73 -15.03 -19.98
CA LYS A 359 0.26 -15.07 -18.60
C LYS A 359 -1.27 -15.11 -18.50
N LEU A 360 -1.99 -14.42 -19.37
CA LEU A 360 -3.46 -14.42 -19.41
C LEU A 360 -4.08 -15.79 -19.79
N GLN A 361 -3.30 -16.73 -20.31
CA GLN A 361 -3.78 -18.05 -20.69
C GLN A 361 -3.69 -19.09 -19.56
N PHE A 362 -3.12 -18.69 -18.41
CA PHE A 362 -3.06 -19.50 -17.19
C PHE A 362 -4.18 -19.11 -16.23
N GLU A 363 -4.67 -20.06 -15.47
CA GLU A 363 -5.63 -19.83 -14.38
C GLU A 363 -4.91 -19.24 -13.15
N ASN A 364 -3.76 -19.88 -12.79
CA ASN A 364 -2.88 -19.36 -11.73
C ASN A 364 -1.42 -19.48 -12.16
N ILE A 365 -0.73 -18.35 -12.21
CA ILE A 365 0.69 -18.30 -12.51
C ILE A 365 1.37 -17.30 -11.57
N THR A 366 2.44 -17.74 -10.92
CA THR A 366 3.28 -16.91 -10.06
C THR A 366 4.72 -16.95 -10.50
N PHE A 367 5.45 -15.84 -10.33
CA PHE A 367 6.85 -15.72 -10.72
C PHE A 367 7.70 -15.42 -9.49
N GLU A 368 8.73 -16.23 -9.26
CA GLU A 368 9.59 -16.16 -8.09
C GLU A 368 11.06 -16.14 -8.49
N HIS A 369 11.83 -15.24 -7.86
CA HIS A 369 13.27 -15.20 -7.98
C HIS A 369 13.91 -16.23 -7.05
N ILE A 370 14.75 -17.11 -7.60
CA ILE A 370 15.54 -18.09 -6.86
C ILE A 370 17.02 -17.78 -6.98
N LYS A 371 17.82 -18.30 -6.04
CA LYS A 371 19.26 -18.16 -6.13
C LYS A 371 19.84 -19.05 -7.23
N ARG A 372 20.93 -18.63 -7.85
CA ARG A 372 21.59 -19.34 -8.95
C ARG A 372 21.97 -20.79 -8.61
N ASP A 373 22.30 -21.08 -7.35
CA ASP A 373 22.60 -22.44 -6.88
C ASP A 373 21.37 -23.37 -6.91
N GLN A 374 20.18 -22.83 -6.90
CA GLN A 374 18.89 -23.54 -7.02
C GLN A 374 18.42 -23.70 -8.47
N ASN A 375 19.04 -22.97 -9.44
CA ASN A 375 18.68 -22.98 -10.87
C ASN A 375 19.67 -23.76 -11.75
N LYS A 376 20.58 -24.53 -11.18
CA LYS A 376 21.68 -25.22 -11.89
C LYS A 376 21.27 -26.09 -13.05
N ASP A 377 20.08 -26.68 -12.99
CA ASP A 377 19.64 -27.60 -14.05
C ASP A 377 19.15 -26.82 -15.27
N ALA A 378 18.48 -25.68 -15.11
CA ALA A 378 18.13 -24.78 -16.21
C ALA A 378 19.39 -24.12 -16.82
N ASP A 379 20.34 -23.67 -15.97
CA ASP A 379 21.65 -23.11 -16.38
C ASP A 379 22.41 -24.14 -17.27
N LYS A 380 22.47 -25.43 -16.86
CA LYS A 380 23.10 -26.47 -17.67
C LYS A 380 22.45 -26.62 -19.02
N LEU A 381 21.11 -26.56 -19.13
CA LEU A 381 20.41 -26.69 -20.41
C LEU A 381 20.65 -25.47 -21.30
N ALA A 382 20.66 -24.26 -20.75
CA ALA A 382 20.97 -23.05 -21.49
C ALA A 382 22.41 -23.09 -22.05
N ASN A 383 23.38 -23.50 -21.25
CA ASN A 383 24.77 -23.64 -21.67
C ASN A 383 24.96 -24.79 -22.68
N LYS A 384 24.29 -25.94 -22.49
CA LYS A 384 24.29 -27.07 -23.44
C LYS A 384 23.77 -26.63 -24.81
N ALA A 385 22.71 -25.83 -24.86
CA ALA A 385 22.17 -25.29 -26.10
C ALA A 385 23.20 -24.56 -26.96
N LEU A 386 24.13 -23.84 -26.34
CA LEU A 386 25.19 -23.10 -27.03
C LEU A 386 26.30 -24.02 -27.59
N ASP A 387 26.37 -25.28 -27.13
CA ASP A 387 27.30 -26.27 -27.65
C ASP A 387 26.73 -27.07 -28.84
N ASP A 388 25.41 -27.00 -29.08
CA ASP A 388 24.76 -27.69 -30.18
C ASP A 388 25.15 -27.05 -31.53
N LYS A 389 25.37 -27.89 -32.56
CA LYS A 389 25.84 -27.45 -33.89
C LYS A 389 24.77 -26.75 -34.71
N GLU A 390 23.50 -27.04 -34.43
CA GLU A 390 22.36 -26.53 -35.18
C GLU A 390 21.56 -25.59 -34.29
N GLY A 391 21.39 -24.34 -34.71
CA GLY A 391 20.49 -23.36 -34.09
C GLY A 391 19.16 -23.30 -34.84
N VAL A 392 18.08 -23.01 -34.15
CA VAL A 392 16.75 -22.81 -34.73
C VAL A 392 16.53 -21.30 -34.88
N GLU A 393 16.07 -20.87 -36.09
CA GLU A 393 15.51 -19.52 -36.20
C GLU A 393 14.21 -19.45 -35.44
N TRP A 394 14.13 -18.47 -34.50
CA TRP A 394 12.92 -18.26 -33.73
C TRP A 394 11.90 -17.50 -34.57
N LEU A 395 11.03 -18.25 -35.26
CA LEU A 395 9.89 -17.68 -35.97
C LEU A 395 8.70 -17.53 -35.00
N TRP A 396 8.34 -16.29 -34.66
CA TRP A 396 7.03 -16.02 -34.09
C TRP A 396 5.95 -16.27 -35.16
N PRO A 397 4.77 -16.83 -34.77
CA PRO A 397 3.64 -16.83 -35.69
C PRO A 397 3.30 -15.38 -36.06
N GLU A 398 3.28 -15.08 -37.33
CA GLU A 398 2.77 -13.82 -37.87
C GLU A 398 1.31 -13.66 -37.39
N GLY A 399 1.06 -12.80 -36.43
CA GLY A 399 -0.28 -12.57 -35.86
C GLY A 399 -0.28 -11.95 -34.46
N CYS A 400 0.86 -11.82 -33.79
CA CYS A 400 0.96 -11.15 -32.48
C CYS A 400 1.50 -9.71 -32.57
N MET A 401 1.48 -9.10 -33.75
CA MET A 401 1.85 -7.69 -33.99
C MET A 401 0.63 -6.85 -34.39
N SER A 402 -0.57 -7.09 -33.84
CA SER A 402 -1.70 -6.18 -34.04
C SER A 402 -2.41 -5.90 -32.73
#